data_2795ae557a30646289208a00ba530b54
#
_entry.id   2795ae557a30646289208a00ba530b54
#
_cell.length_a   1.000
_cell.length_b   1.000
_cell.length_c   1.000
_cell.angle_alpha   90.00
_cell.angle_beta   90.00
_cell.angle_gamma   90.00
#
_symmetry.space_group_name_H-M   'P 1'
#
loop_
_entity.id
_entity.type
_entity.pdbx_description
1 polymer ?
#
loop_
_entity_poly.entity_id
_entity_poly.type
_entity_poly.pdbx_seq_one_letter_code
_entity_poly.pdbx_strand_id
1 'polypeptide(L)'
;MIIIMKKSATNSEVRKVIERAEKEGLTVQVNQLEKQQVLGLVGDTRLIQDVAFLRYEGVENVERITNTYKLTSRIFHPQDTVVDVNGVKIGAGNFVTMAGPCSIEGLEQIRETAKMAQKGGAQILRGGAFKPRTSPYAFQGLGEEGLRDRKSVV
;
A
#
# COMPACT_ATOMS: atom_id res chain seq x y z
N MET A 1 -6.10 10.60 12.74
CA MET A 1 -7.46 10.37 13.26
C MET A 1 -8.25 9.62 12.22
N ILE A 2 -9.08 8.68 12.62
CA ILE A 2 -9.99 7.96 11.71
C ILE A 2 -11.42 8.20 12.19
N ILE A 3 -12.31 8.53 11.26
CA ILE A 3 -13.73 8.70 11.52
C ILE A 3 -14.48 7.55 10.87
N ILE A 4 -15.27 6.83 11.64
CA ILE A 4 -16.10 5.73 11.19
C ILE A 4 -17.52 6.29 11.04
N MET A 5 -18.04 6.25 9.82
CA MET A 5 -19.40 6.69 9.53
C MET A 5 -20.40 5.56 9.85
N LYS A 6 -21.62 5.92 10.24
CA LYS A 6 -22.71 4.93 10.41
C LYS A 6 -23.03 4.24 9.08
N LYS A 7 -23.47 3.00 9.14
CA LYS A 7 -23.94 2.26 7.95
C LYS A 7 -25.10 2.94 7.24
N SER A 8 -25.88 3.72 7.96
CA SER A 8 -27.02 4.51 7.47
C SER A 8 -26.64 5.93 7.04
N ALA A 9 -25.35 6.32 7.15
CA ALA A 9 -24.92 7.67 6.85
C ALA A 9 -25.15 8.00 5.37
N THR A 10 -25.77 9.13 5.13
CA THR A 10 -26.02 9.65 3.78
C THR A 10 -24.78 10.32 3.21
N ASN A 11 -24.69 10.40 1.88
CA ASN A 11 -23.60 11.12 1.21
C ASN A 11 -23.50 12.59 1.65
N SER A 12 -24.62 13.22 2.01
CA SER A 12 -24.66 14.59 2.51
C SER A 12 -24.01 14.72 3.89
N GLU A 13 -24.24 13.76 4.79
CA GLU A 13 -23.63 13.73 6.11
C GLU A 13 -22.12 13.48 6.02
N VAL A 14 -21.70 12.54 5.17
CA VAL A 14 -20.28 12.28 4.90
C VAL A 14 -19.59 13.54 4.38
N ARG A 15 -20.20 14.24 3.42
CA ARG A 15 -19.66 15.47 2.85
C ARG A 15 -19.47 16.56 3.90
N LYS A 16 -20.41 16.74 4.81
CA LYS A 16 -20.30 17.71 5.92
C LYS A 16 -19.10 17.42 6.81
N VAL A 17 -18.82 16.15 7.08
CA VAL A 17 -17.66 15.74 7.89
C VAL A 17 -16.36 16.02 7.14
N ILE A 18 -16.31 15.74 5.83
CA ILE A 18 -15.16 16.04 4.98
C ILE A 18 -14.88 17.54 4.96
N GLU A 19 -15.90 18.36 4.64
CA GLU A 19 -15.77 19.82 4.61
C GLU A 19 -15.31 20.39 5.95
N ARG A 20 -15.76 19.80 7.05
CA ARG A 20 -15.28 20.19 8.39
C ARG A 20 -13.80 19.89 8.59
N ALA A 21 -13.36 18.71 8.17
CA ALA A 21 -11.94 18.32 8.29
C ALA A 21 -11.04 19.18 7.39
N GLU A 22 -11.47 19.46 6.18
CA GLU A 22 -10.74 20.33 5.23
C GLU A 22 -10.60 21.77 5.74
N LYS A 23 -11.62 22.31 6.41
CA LYS A 23 -11.57 23.63 7.07
C LYS A 23 -10.54 23.70 8.19
N GLU A 24 -10.20 22.58 8.81
CA GLU A 24 -9.12 22.45 9.80
C GLU A 24 -7.75 22.20 9.14
N GLY A 25 -7.66 22.29 7.82
CA GLY A 25 -6.42 22.06 7.07
C GLY A 25 -6.01 20.60 6.94
N LEU A 26 -6.94 19.66 7.15
CA LEU A 26 -6.68 18.23 7.01
C LEU A 26 -7.02 17.75 5.61
N THR A 27 -6.25 16.78 5.11
CA THR A 27 -6.62 16.01 3.93
C THR A 27 -7.43 14.79 4.35
N VAL A 28 -8.54 14.53 3.63
CA VAL A 28 -9.41 13.39 3.93
C VAL A 28 -9.26 12.32 2.87
N GLN A 29 -8.99 11.10 3.30
CA GLN A 29 -9.03 9.91 2.46
C GLN A 29 -10.26 9.09 2.81
N VAL A 30 -11.09 8.80 1.81
CA VAL A 30 -12.33 8.05 1.96
C VAL A 30 -12.08 6.61 1.56
N ASN A 31 -12.35 5.68 2.47
CA ASN A 31 -12.39 4.24 2.17
C ASN A 31 -13.84 3.78 2.20
N GLN A 32 -14.34 3.33 1.05
CA GLN A 32 -15.68 2.78 0.92
C GLN A 32 -15.65 1.29 1.20
N LEU A 33 -16.23 0.89 2.32
CA LEU A 33 -16.50 -0.51 2.63
C LEU A 33 -17.88 -0.93 2.09
N GLU A 34 -18.16 -2.22 2.03
CA GLU A 34 -19.43 -2.74 1.49
C GLU A 34 -20.69 -2.08 2.08
N LYS A 35 -20.65 -1.76 3.37
CA LYS A 35 -21.82 -1.21 4.10
C LYS A 35 -21.51 0.05 4.90
N GLN A 36 -20.30 0.60 4.83
CA GLN A 36 -19.86 1.66 5.71
C GLN A 36 -18.73 2.47 5.07
N GLN A 37 -18.62 3.74 5.40
CA GLN A 37 -17.50 4.59 4.98
C GLN A 37 -16.60 4.88 6.17
N VAL A 38 -15.30 4.88 5.89
CA VAL A 38 -14.26 5.21 6.87
C VAL A 38 -13.40 6.34 6.31
N LEU A 39 -13.30 7.43 7.07
CA LEU A 39 -12.57 8.62 6.67
C LEU A 39 -11.23 8.68 7.42
N GLY A 40 -10.12 8.61 6.70
CA GLY A 40 -8.79 8.80 7.23
C GLY A 40 -8.39 10.28 7.17
N LEU A 41 -8.20 10.92 8.32
CA LEU A 41 -7.74 12.31 8.38
C LEU A 41 -6.21 12.36 8.43
N VAL A 42 -5.62 12.98 7.43
CA VAL A 42 -4.17 13.15 7.27
C VAL A 42 -3.81 14.61 7.54
N GLY A 43 -2.89 14.84 8.46
CA GLY A 43 -2.45 16.18 8.89
C GLY A 43 -2.26 16.24 10.40
N ASP A 44 -2.11 17.44 10.93
CA ASP A 44 -1.95 17.67 12.37
C ASP A 44 -3.30 17.68 13.08
N THR A 45 -3.62 16.55 13.71
CA THR A 45 -4.89 16.37 14.44
C THR A 45 -4.75 16.58 15.95
N ARG A 46 -3.61 17.05 16.46
CA ARG A 46 -3.33 17.14 17.90
C ARG A 46 -4.25 18.12 18.62
N LEU A 47 -4.61 19.23 17.96
CA LEU A 47 -5.46 20.28 18.53
C LEU A 47 -6.96 20.02 18.31
N ILE A 48 -7.33 19.03 17.50
CA ILE A 48 -8.72 18.75 17.17
C ILE A 48 -9.27 17.74 18.18
N GLN A 49 -10.34 18.11 18.87
CA GLN A 49 -10.99 17.22 19.81
C GLN A 49 -11.93 16.24 19.08
N ASP A 50 -11.97 15.00 19.53
CA ASP A 50 -12.81 13.93 18.92
C ASP A 50 -14.30 14.32 18.93
N VAL A 51 -14.74 15.00 19.98
CA VAL A 51 -16.09 15.53 20.13
C VAL A 51 -16.50 16.46 18.99
N ALA A 52 -15.54 17.14 18.34
CA ALA A 52 -15.86 18.01 17.21
C ALA A 52 -16.48 17.24 16.02
N PHE A 53 -16.12 15.97 15.85
CA PHE A 53 -16.66 15.11 14.80
C PHE A 53 -17.79 14.19 15.29
N LEU A 54 -17.77 13.74 16.55
CA LEU A 54 -18.83 12.92 17.14
C LEU A 54 -20.21 13.61 17.16
N ARG A 55 -20.23 14.96 17.04
CA ARG A 55 -21.47 15.74 16.96
C ARG A 55 -22.22 15.60 15.63
N TYR A 56 -21.56 15.11 14.58
CA TYR A 56 -22.20 14.92 13.27
C TYR A 56 -23.06 13.66 13.28
N GLU A 57 -24.29 13.78 12.84
CA GLU A 57 -25.33 12.75 12.95
C GLU A 57 -24.94 11.43 12.26
N GLY A 58 -24.24 11.51 11.14
CA GLY A 58 -23.73 10.36 10.39
C GLY A 58 -22.46 9.71 10.95
N VAL A 59 -21.85 10.25 12.01
CA VAL A 59 -20.62 9.70 12.62
C VAL A 59 -21.02 8.64 13.67
N GLU A 60 -20.37 7.46 13.57
CA GLU A 60 -20.51 6.37 14.54
C GLU A 60 -19.44 6.45 15.62
N ASN A 61 -18.17 6.62 15.19
CA ASN A 61 -17.04 6.66 16.10
C ASN A 61 -15.88 7.48 15.53
N VAL A 62 -15.02 7.97 16.42
CA VAL A 62 -13.78 8.66 16.08
C VAL A 62 -12.63 7.99 16.83
N GLU A 63 -11.63 7.54 16.11
CA GLU A 63 -10.46 6.86 16.69
C GLU A 63 -9.18 7.65 16.45
N ARG A 64 -8.41 7.88 17.52
CA ARG A 64 -7.08 8.45 17.45
C ARG A 64 -6.06 7.36 17.24
N ILE A 65 -5.51 7.31 16.05
CA ILE A 65 -4.38 6.43 15.77
C ILE A 65 -3.10 7.26 15.86
N THR A 66 -2.29 6.96 16.85
CA THR A 66 -0.98 7.60 17.06
C THR A 66 0.09 7.07 16.12
N ASN A 67 -0.13 5.88 15.55
CA ASN A 67 0.81 5.25 14.63
C ASN A 67 0.88 5.96 13.28
N THR A 68 2.08 6.01 12.70
CA THR A 68 2.35 6.64 11.39
C THR A 68 1.67 5.94 10.21
N TYR A 69 1.27 4.67 10.38
CA TYR A 69 0.66 3.82 9.33
C TYR A 69 -0.88 3.74 9.42
N LYS A 70 -1.55 4.87 9.69
CA LYS A 70 -3.02 4.94 9.84
C LYS A 70 -3.78 4.33 8.67
N LEU A 71 -3.37 4.66 7.44
CA LEU A 71 -4.07 4.28 6.21
C LEU A 71 -3.93 2.79 5.87
N THR A 72 -2.92 2.12 6.41
CA THR A 72 -2.70 0.67 6.23
C THR A 72 -3.20 -0.15 7.40
N SER A 73 -3.77 0.51 8.43
CA SER A 73 -4.32 -0.18 9.59
C SER A 73 -5.60 -0.95 9.23
N ARG A 74 -5.85 -2.07 9.91
CA ARG A 74 -7.09 -2.85 9.75
C ARG A 74 -8.35 -2.07 10.15
N ILE A 75 -8.22 -1.02 10.94
CA ILE A 75 -9.34 -0.12 11.27
C ILE A 75 -9.76 0.68 10.04
N PHE A 76 -8.79 1.21 9.27
CA PHE A 76 -9.08 1.97 8.06
C PHE A 76 -9.34 1.06 6.85
N HIS A 77 -8.58 -0.02 6.71
CA HIS A 77 -8.67 -0.98 5.61
C HIS A 77 -8.83 -2.41 6.15
N PRO A 78 -10.04 -2.83 6.52
CA PRO A 78 -10.28 -4.15 7.12
C PRO A 78 -10.12 -5.31 6.14
N GLN A 79 -10.34 -5.09 4.83
CA GLN A 79 -10.18 -6.12 3.82
C GLN A 79 -8.70 -6.36 3.51
N ASP A 80 -8.38 -7.58 3.11
CA ASP A 80 -7.06 -7.91 2.59
C ASP A 80 -6.82 -7.21 1.24
N THR A 81 -5.65 -6.58 1.12
CA THR A 81 -5.23 -6.05 -0.16
C THR A 81 -4.81 -7.20 -1.08
N VAL A 82 -5.35 -7.22 -2.28
CA VAL A 82 -4.94 -8.14 -3.34
C VAL A 82 -4.36 -7.32 -4.48
N VAL A 83 -3.11 -7.62 -4.83
CA VAL A 83 -2.46 -7.01 -5.99
C VAL A 83 -2.49 -8.02 -7.13
N ASP A 84 -3.02 -7.61 -8.27
CA ASP A 84 -3.00 -8.40 -9.50
C ASP A 84 -1.81 -7.98 -10.37
N VAL A 85 -0.95 -8.94 -10.67
CA VAL A 85 0.20 -8.75 -11.56
C VAL A 85 0.03 -9.69 -12.75
N ASN A 86 -0.56 -9.19 -13.82
CA ASN A 86 -0.85 -9.97 -15.04
C ASN A 86 -1.56 -11.31 -14.77
N GLY A 87 -2.58 -11.30 -13.92
CA GLY A 87 -3.36 -12.46 -13.54
C GLY A 87 -2.81 -13.24 -12.32
N VAL A 88 -1.61 -12.92 -11.84
CA VAL A 88 -1.06 -13.47 -10.59
C VAL A 88 -1.53 -12.63 -9.42
N LYS A 89 -2.41 -13.17 -8.59
CA LYS A 89 -2.97 -12.49 -7.42
C LYS A 89 -2.08 -12.68 -6.19
N ILE A 90 -1.60 -11.57 -5.61
CA ILE A 90 -0.75 -11.54 -4.42
C ILE A 90 -1.57 -10.99 -3.25
N GLY A 91 -1.65 -11.72 -2.16
CA GLY A 91 -2.42 -11.37 -0.96
C GLY A 91 -3.71 -12.15 -0.79
N ALA A 92 -4.45 -11.91 0.29
CA ALA A 92 -5.74 -12.56 0.63
C ALA A 92 -5.70 -14.09 0.54
N GLY A 93 -4.67 -14.72 1.11
CA GLY A 93 -4.54 -16.19 1.15
C GLY A 93 -4.00 -16.83 -0.14
N ASN A 94 -3.72 -16.06 -1.19
CA ASN A 94 -3.03 -16.60 -2.36
C ASN A 94 -1.54 -16.81 -2.05
N PHE A 95 -1.04 -18.01 -2.34
CA PHE A 95 0.38 -18.31 -2.25
C PHE A 95 1.04 -18.09 -3.61
N VAL A 96 2.07 -17.24 -3.65
CA VAL A 96 2.79 -16.91 -4.87
C VAL A 96 4.28 -17.15 -4.69
N THR A 97 4.87 -17.93 -5.58
CA THR A 97 6.31 -18.18 -5.59
C THR A 97 7.01 -17.13 -6.44
N MET A 98 7.93 -16.41 -5.81
CA MET A 98 8.80 -15.44 -6.47
C MET A 98 10.23 -15.95 -6.40
N ALA A 99 10.91 -16.08 -7.53
CA ALA A 99 12.29 -16.56 -7.58
C ALA A 99 13.15 -15.73 -8.55
N GLY A 100 14.46 -15.78 -8.35
CA GLY A 100 15.42 -15.07 -9.18
C GLY A 100 16.68 -14.69 -8.42
N PRO A 101 17.68 -14.12 -9.08
CA PRO A 101 18.99 -13.87 -8.48
C PRO A 101 18.93 -12.74 -7.46
N CYS A 102 19.81 -12.81 -6.47
CA CYS A 102 20.00 -11.70 -5.53
C CYS A 102 20.44 -10.43 -6.28
N SER A 103 21.33 -10.58 -7.23
CA SER A 103 21.84 -9.50 -8.08
C SER A 103 21.74 -9.87 -9.56
N ILE A 104 21.39 -8.90 -10.38
CA ILE A 104 21.51 -8.99 -11.83
C ILE A 104 22.95 -8.58 -12.16
N GLU A 105 23.68 -9.51 -12.77
CA GLU A 105 25.11 -9.37 -13.09
C GLU A 105 25.35 -9.36 -14.60
N GLY A 106 24.30 -9.49 -15.40
CA GLY A 106 24.29 -9.43 -16.85
C GLY A 106 23.10 -10.14 -17.46
N LEU A 107 22.86 -9.87 -18.75
CA LEU A 107 21.72 -10.39 -19.49
C LEU A 107 21.68 -11.92 -19.53
N GLU A 108 22.81 -12.58 -19.73
CA GLU A 108 22.85 -14.04 -19.80
C GLU A 108 22.49 -14.69 -18.46
N GLN A 109 23.07 -14.16 -17.37
CA GLN A 109 22.81 -14.65 -16.03
C GLN A 109 21.30 -14.52 -15.66
N ILE A 110 20.69 -13.37 -15.93
CA ILE A 110 19.25 -13.20 -15.60
C ILE A 110 18.36 -14.05 -16.49
N ARG A 111 18.73 -14.26 -17.77
CA ARG A 111 18.01 -15.12 -18.71
C ARG A 111 18.00 -16.57 -18.26
N GLU A 112 19.16 -17.13 -17.93
CA GLU A 112 19.29 -18.49 -17.44
C GLU A 112 18.56 -18.70 -16.11
N THR A 113 18.70 -17.73 -15.18
CA THR A 113 18.02 -17.77 -13.90
C THR A 113 16.49 -17.69 -14.07
N ALA A 114 15.99 -16.86 -15.00
CA ALA A 114 14.55 -16.77 -15.29
C ALA A 114 13.99 -18.12 -15.79
N LYS A 115 14.69 -18.79 -16.72
CA LYS A 115 14.31 -20.13 -17.20
C LYS A 115 14.27 -21.15 -16.05
N MET A 116 15.27 -21.14 -15.17
CA MET A 116 15.31 -22.04 -14.02
C MET A 116 14.17 -21.75 -13.04
N ALA A 117 13.90 -20.48 -12.73
CA ALA A 117 12.83 -20.06 -11.86
C ALA A 117 11.46 -20.48 -12.43
N GLN A 118 11.22 -20.24 -13.72
CA GLN A 118 9.99 -20.66 -14.41
C GLN A 118 9.82 -22.17 -14.39
N LYS A 119 10.86 -22.94 -14.71
CA LYS A 119 10.83 -24.41 -14.65
C LYS A 119 10.59 -24.92 -13.23
N GLY A 120 11.06 -24.19 -12.21
CA GLY A 120 10.79 -24.48 -10.80
C GLY A 120 9.38 -24.07 -10.32
N GLY A 121 8.53 -23.53 -11.21
CA GLY A 121 7.15 -23.13 -10.89
C GLY A 121 7.02 -21.74 -10.28
N ALA A 122 8.04 -20.89 -10.37
CA ALA A 122 7.92 -19.50 -9.94
C ALA A 122 6.99 -18.74 -10.89
N GLN A 123 6.10 -17.95 -10.30
CA GLN A 123 5.11 -17.14 -11.01
C GLN A 123 5.61 -15.73 -11.26
N ILE A 124 6.56 -15.26 -10.46
CA ILE A 124 7.13 -13.92 -10.55
C ILE A 124 8.65 -14.02 -10.53
N LEU A 125 9.30 -13.36 -11.51
CA LEU A 125 10.74 -13.18 -11.52
C LEU A 125 11.14 -12.00 -10.61
N ARG A 126 12.13 -12.21 -9.76
CA ARG A 126 12.73 -11.14 -8.96
C ARG A 126 14.23 -11.04 -9.28
N GLY A 127 14.77 -9.84 -9.30
CA GLY A 127 16.20 -9.57 -9.47
C GLY A 127 16.55 -8.15 -9.04
N GLY A 128 17.59 -7.99 -8.25
CA GLY A 128 18.03 -6.68 -7.76
C GLY A 128 19.07 -6.05 -8.69
N ALA A 129 18.78 -4.87 -9.25
CA ALA A 129 19.71 -4.12 -10.09
C ALA A 129 20.54 -3.10 -9.30
N PHE A 130 20.05 -2.66 -8.15
CA PHE A 130 20.73 -1.75 -7.23
C PHE A 130 21.02 -2.47 -5.91
N LYS A 131 22.25 -2.34 -5.42
CA LYS A 131 22.72 -3.00 -4.19
C LYS A 131 23.19 -1.95 -3.18
N PRO A 132 22.42 -1.70 -2.11
CA PRO A 132 22.90 -0.85 -1.03
C PRO A 132 24.08 -1.54 -0.33
N ARG A 133 25.26 -0.93 -0.41
CA ARG A 133 26.50 -1.44 0.19
C ARG A 133 27.11 -0.37 1.07
N THR A 134 27.65 -0.79 2.19
CA THR A 134 28.37 0.11 3.11
C THR A 134 29.75 0.50 2.58
N SER A 135 30.39 -0.38 1.81
CA SER A 135 31.67 -0.09 1.18
C SER A 135 31.49 0.44 -0.25
N PRO A 136 32.12 1.57 -0.60
CA PRO A 136 32.07 2.12 -1.96
C PRO A 136 32.82 1.25 -2.98
N TYR A 137 33.67 0.35 -2.53
CA TYR A 137 34.43 -0.58 -3.39
C TYR A 137 33.68 -1.88 -3.70
N ALA A 138 32.55 -2.13 -3.02
CA ALA A 138 31.73 -3.31 -3.28
C ALA A 138 30.87 -3.09 -4.56
N PHE A 139 30.52 -4.18 -5.22
CA PHE A 139 29.61 -4.14 -6.37
C PHE A 139 28.26 -3.54 -5.97
N GLN A 140 27.90 -2.42 -6.61
CA GLN A 140 26.68 -1.66 -6.31
C GLN A 140 25.45 -2.11 -7.13
N GLY A 141 25.62 -3.11 -8.00
CA GLY A 141 24.61 -3.55 -8.98
C GLY A 141 24.85 -2.88 -10.34
N LEU A 142 24.19 -3.39 -11.38
CA LEU A 142 24.27 -2.84 -12.74
C LEU A 142 23.38 -1.60 -12.96
N GLY A 143 22.58 -1.20 -11.95
CA GLY A 143 21.72 -0.02 -12.05
C GLY A 143 20.69 -0.15 -13.19
N GLU A 144 20.58 0.89 -14.03
CA GLU A 144 19.62 0.92 -15.12
C GLU A 144 19.85 -0.18 -16.17
N GLU A 145 21.08 -0.55 -16.44
CA GLU A 145 21.41 -1.66 -17.35
C GLU A 145 20.78 -2.95 -16.84
N GLY A 146 20.96 -3.28 -15.55
CA GLY A 146 20.34 -4.45 -14.95
C GLY A 146 18.81 -4.41 -14.95
N LEU A 147 18.19 -3.23 -14.90
CA LEU A 147 16.74 -3.10 -15.06
C LEU A 147 16.29 -3.41 -16.49
N ARG A 148 17.05 -2.96 -17.50
CA ARG A 148 16.80 -3.25 -18.91
C ARG A 148 16.95 -4.74 -19.19
N ASP A 149 18.00 -5.37 -18.66
CA ASP A 149 18.24 -6.80 -18.78
C ASP A 149 17.07 -7.61 -18.19
N ARG A 150 16.65 -7.28 -16.97
CA ARG A 150 15.49 -7.93 -16.34
C ARG A 150 14.22 -7.77 -17.18
N LYS A 151 13.95 -6.57 -17.69
CA LYS A 151 12.77 -6.30 -18.51
C LYS A 151 12.76 -7.08 -19.79
N SER A 152 13.93 -7.42 -20.35
CA SER A 152 14.04 -8.12 -21.63
C SER A 152 13.71 -9.63 -21.55
N VAL A 153 13.59 -10.18 -20.32
CA VAL A 153 13.35 -11.63 -20.10
C VAL A 153 11.99 -11.94 -19.48
N VAL A 154 11.14 -10.92 -19.27
CA VAL A 154 9.78 -11.03 -18.72
C VAL A 154 8.74 -10.47 -19.67
#